data_7c172ccb8b05c135481fcc4389e07691
#
_entry.id   7c172ccb8b05c135481fcc4389e07691
#
_cell.length_a   1.000
_cell.length_b   1.000
_cell.length_c   1.000
_cell.angle_alpha   90.00
_cell.angle_beta   90.00
_cell.angle_gamma   90.00
#
_symmetry.space_group_name_H-M   'P 1'
#
loop_
_entity.id
_entity.type
_entity.pdbx_description
1 polymer ?
#
loop_
_entity_poly.entity_id
_entity_poly.type
_entity_poly.pdbx_seq_one_letter_code
_entity_poly.pdbx_strand_id
1 'polypeptide(L)'
;REFEGNANMAAGVAVNDALQWHYSNDIWSFNPNKRKLAPHSNDKLSKDGAIAKAMEKFNEYVPVNETDRLKKEHYQETIPQTCQQGFIAFDKIGVQNSNKVVAEDSINHTDNRLSLPIVGRTDLHFTDFNASSQGVAASSGDHGSDAPFLSVLELKTSWQRPGRVRKDGTRSFSSAKLPSTPNILHLQQLAFYCCALRKQMPVSPYLIYLTEGDFIIFNEKNCADLEPVNLKNYYEQLVQNCIRKERLLARYVDLDEPDMILSEIAKDVEPMFDHPFYWNIGAKHYARAKEIWSTK
;
A
#
# COMPACT_ATOMS: atom_id res chain seq x y z
N ARG A 1 7.64 4.72 -15.54
CA ARG A 1 8.22 5.61 -14.50
C ARG A 1 9.38 4.87 -13.88
N GLU A 2 10.57 5.46 -13.89
CA GLU A 2 11.67 4.99 -13.07
C GLU A 2 11.23 5.05 -11.59
N PHE A 3 11.52 3.99 -10.85
CA PHE A 3 11.17 3.90 -9.45
C PHE A 3 12.16 4.76 -8.66
N GLU A 4 11.77 5.97 -8.31
CA GLU A 4 12.54 6.90 -7.47
C GLU A 4 12.34 6.62 -5.96
N GLY A 5 12.18 5.36 -5.58
CA GLY A 5 12.01 4.94 -4.19
C GLY A 5 13.34 4.75 -3.45
N ASN A 6 13.23 4.25 -2.23
CA ASN A 6 14.37 3.81 -1.43
C ASN A 6 14.34 2.29 -1.25
N ALA A 7 15.41 1.70 -0.69
CA ALA A 7 15.52 0.25 -0.49
C ALA A 7 14.34 -0.35 0.28
N ASN A 8 13.75 0.36 1.26
CA ASN A 8 12.58 -0.12 1.99
C ASN A 8 11.36 -0.30 1.06
N MET A 9 11.15 0.68 0.16
CA MET A 9 10.04 0.62 -0.80
C MET A 9 10.28 -0.47 -1.84
N ALA A 10 11.50 -0.57 -2.37
CA ALA A 10 11.87 -1.61 -3.34
C ALA A 10 11.70 -3.01 -2.75
N ALA A 11 12.13 -3.22 -1.51
CA ALA A 11 11.95 -4.47 -0.79
C ALA A 11 10.47 -4.79 -0.51
N GLY A 12 9.67 -3.77 -0.12
CA GLY A 12 8.24 -3.93 0.06
C GLY A 12 7.51 -4.34 -1.22
N VAL A 13 7.87 -3.71 -2.35
CA VAL A 13 7.35 -4.08 -3.67
C VAL A 13 7.74 -5.51 -4.04
N ALA A 14 9.00 -5.93 -3.79
CA ALA A 14 9.45 -7.28 -4.07
C ALA A 14 8.64 -8.34 -3.29
N VAL A 15 8.39 -8.11 -2.00
CA VAL A 15 7.55 -9.00 -1.18
C VAL A 15 6.13 -9.06 -1.70
N ASN A 16 5.52 -7.91 -2.00
CA ASN A 16 4.16 -7.86 -2.54
C ASN A 16 4.05 -8.59 -3.87
N ASP A 17 4.99 -8.33 -4.79
CA ASP A 17 5.07 -9.01 -6.09
C ASP A 17 5.18 -10.55 -5.93
N ALA A 18 6.01 -11.06 -5.00
CA ALA A 18 6.14 -12.49 -4.77
C ALA A 18 4.80 -13.13 -4.34
N LEU A 19 4.08 -12.49 -3.42
CA LEU A 19 2.78 -12.96 -2.95
C LEU A 19 1.74 -12.92 -4.09
N GLN A 20 1.73 -11.84 -4.85
CA GLN A 20 0.82 -11.69 -5.98
C GLN A 20 1.06 -12.74 -7.07
N TRP A 21 2.30 -13.00 -7.45
CA TRP A 21 2.63 -14.02 -8.47
C TRP A 21 2.32 -15.45 -8.03
N HIS A 22 2.32 -15.71 -6.72
CA HIS A 22 1.94 -17.02 -6.21
C HIS A 22 0.43 -17.22 -6.10
N TYR A 23 -0.30 -16.22 -5.57
CA TYR A 23 -1.73 -16.41 -5.25
C TYR A 23 -2.68 -15.92 -6.34
N SER A 24 -2.34 -14.85 -7.08
CA SER A 24 -3.28 -14.20 -7.98
C SER A 24 -3.55 -14.98 -9.24
N ASN A 25 -4.81 -15.00 -9.67
CA ASN A 25 -5.22 -15.47 -10.99
C ASN A 25 -5.11 -14.35 -12.02
N ASP A 26 -5.44 -13.12 -11.61
CA ASP A 26 -5.40 -11.93 -12.44
C ASP A 26 -4.59 -10.83 -11.75
N ILE A 27 -3.75 -10.15 -12.51
CA ILE A 27 -2.99 -8.98 -12.04
C ILE A 27 -3.35 -7.79 -12.92
N TRP A 28 -3.70 -6.66 -12.32
CA TRP A 28 -3.93 -5.43 -13.06
C TRP A 28 -2.61 -4.75 -13.40
N SER A 29 -2.42 -4.45 -14.67
CA SER A 29 -1.25 -3.73 -15.15
C SER A 29 -1.61 -2.77 -16.30
N PHE A 30 -0.71 -1.84 -16.58
CA PHE A 30 -0.89 -0.96 -17.72
C PHE A 30 -0.75 -1.76 -19.02
N ASN A 31 -1.82 -1.77 -19.80
CA ASN A 31 -1.82 -2.36 -21.14
C ASN A 31 -1.50 -1.28 -22.19
N PRO A 32 -0.31 -1.27 -22.78
CA PRO A 32 0.12 -0.23 -23.73
C PRO A 32 -0.75 -0.21 -25.00
N ASN A 33 -1.27 -1.37 -25.42
CA ASN A 33 -2.11 -1.49 -26.60
C ASN A 33 -3.49 -0.86 -26.42
N LYS A 34 -4.01 -0.89 -25.19
CA LYS A 34 -5.30 -0.29 -24.82
C LYS A 34 -5.14 1.08 -24.16
N ARG A 35 -3.92 1.52 -23.86
CA ARG A 35 -3.58 2.76 -23.13
C ARG A 35 -4.35 2.93 -21.82
N LYS A 36 -4.65 1.83 -21.13
CA LYS A 36 -5.39 1.78 -19.87
C LYS A 36 -4.93 0.61 -19.02
N LEU A 37 -5.24 0.68 -17.73
CA LEU A 37 -5.11 -0.45 -16.83
C LEU A 37 -6.15 -1.50 -17.19
N ALA A 38 -5.74 -2.76 -17.22
CA ALA A 38 -6.61 -3.90 -17.46
C ALA A 38 -6.04 -5.15 -16.74
N PRO A 39 -6.90 -6.05 -16.28
CA PRO A 39 -6.44 -7.32 -15.73
C PRO A 39 -5.88 -8.18 -16.87
N HIS A 40 -4.88 -8.98 -16.54
CA HIS A 40 -4.38 -10.06 -17.39
C HIS A 40 -4.23 -11.32 -16.56
N SER A 41 -4.42 -12.47 -17.19
CA SER A 41 -4.22 -13.75 -16.54
C SER A 41 -2.77 -13.90 -16.08
N ASN A 42 -2.60 -14.43 -14.90
CA ASN A 42 -1.30 -14.66 -14.29
C ASN A 42 -1.04 -16.17 -14.14
N ASP A 43 0.05 -16.63 -14.74
CA ASP A 43 0.54 -17.98 -14.49
C ASP A 43 1.18 -18.05 -13.10
N LYS A 44 0.48 -18.69 -12.17
CA LYS A 44 0.91 -18.79 -10.77
C LYS A 44 2.27 -19.47 -10.68
N LEU A 45 3.19 -18.84 -9.96
CA LEU A 45 4.48 -19.39 -9.66
C LEU A 45 4.44 -20.24 -8.38
N SER A 46 5.35 -21.21 -8.24
CA SER A 46 5.63 -21.82 -6.94
C SER A 46 6.14 -20.75 -5.96
N LYS A 47 6.05 -21.01 -4.65
CA LYS A 47 6.57 -20.08 -3.63
C LYS A 47 8.04 -19.72 -3.89
N ASP A 48 8.87 -20.70 -4.16
CA ASP A 48 10.29 -20.48 -4.46
C ASP A 48 10.51 -19.74 -5.77
N GLY A 49 9.76 -20.07 -6.82
CA GLY A 49 9.80 -19.35 -8.10
C GLY A 49 9.37 -17.89 -7.97
N ALA A 50 8.36 -17.61 -7.16
CA ALA A 50 7.89 -16.25 -6.88
C ALA A 50 8.93 -15.44 -6.10
N ILE A 51 9.57 -16.04 -5.08
CA ILE A 51 10.69 -15.40 -4.35
C ILE A 51 11.85 -15.12 -5.29
N ALA A 52 12.27 -16.11 -6.11
CA ALA A 52 13.39 -15.95 -7.03
C ALA A 52 13.17 -14.77 -8.00
N LYS A 53 11.97 -14.67 -8.59
CA LYS A 53 11.60 -13.59 -9.49
C LYS A 53 11.54 -12.23 -8.76
N ALA A 54 11.04 -12.18 -7.53
CA ALA A 54 11.02 -10.96 -6.72
C ALA A 54 12.44 -10.48 -6.38
N MET A 55 13.35 -11.41 -6.09
CA MET A 55 14.75 -11.11 -5.83
C MET A 55 15.48 -10.62 -7.09
N GLU A 56 15.21 -11.21 -8.26
CA GLU A 56 15.73 -10.70 -9.53
C GLU A 56 15.35 -9.23 -9.73
N LYS A 57 14.06 -8.90 -9.59
CA LYS A 57 13.57 -7.52 -9.70
C LYS A 57 14.17 -6.59 -8.63
N PHE A 58 14.31 -7.05 -7.38
CA PHE A 58 14.92 -6.25 -6.32
C PHE A 58 16.40 -5.96 -6.60
N ASN A 59 17.12 -6.88 -7.22
CA ASN A 59 18.53 -6.71 -7.59
C ASN A 59 18.73 -5.60 -8.63
N GLU A 60 17.75 -5.33 -9.48
CA GLU A 60 17.77 -4.22 -10.45
C GLU A 60 17.68 -2.84 -9.78
N TYR A 61 17.19 -2.77 -8.54
CA TYR A 61 17.09 -1.51 -7.82
C TYR A 61 18.45 -0.88 -7.59
N VAL A 62 18.62 0.41 -7.93
CA VAL A 62 19.84 1.17 -7.74
C VAL A 62 19.72 2.04 -6.48
N PRO A 63 20.58 1.85 -5.47
CA PRO A 63 20.58 2.66 -4.26
C PRO A 63 20.88 4.14 -4.53
N VAL A 64 20.16 5.02 -3.86
CA VAL A 64 20.29 6.48 -4.04
C VAL A 64 21.40 7.11 -3.18
N ASN A 65 21.87 6.40 -2.14
CA ASN A 65 22.95 6.85 -1.26
C ASN A 65 23.56 5.66 -0.50
N GLU A 66 24.63 5.91 0.27
CA GLU A 66 25.34 4.88 1.03
C GLU A 66 24.47 4.14 2.07
N THR A 67 23.62 4.86 2.79
CA THR A 67 22.69 4.24 3.75
C THR A 67 21.70 3.30 3.06
N ASP A 68 21.27 3.68 1.88
CA ASP A 68 20.35 2.91 1.06
C ASP A 68 21.04 1.68 0.44
N ARG A 69 22.32 1.81 0.07
CA ARG A 69 23.15 0.69 -0.38
C ARG A 69 23.29 -0.39 0.73
N LEU A 70 23.60 0.03 1.94
CA LEU A 70 23.69 -0.88 3.10
C LEU A 70 22.37 -1.59 3.38
N LYS A 71 21.24 -0.90 3.25
CA LYS A 71 19.93 -1.50 3.36
C LYS A 71 19.67 -2.52 2.26
N LYS A 72 20.01 -2.18 0.99
CA LYS A 72 19.85 -3.10 -0.13
C LYS A 72 20.60 -4.40 0.11
N GLU A 73 21.86 -4.33 0.53
CA GLU A 73 22.68 -5.50 0.83
C GLU A 73 22.06 -6.36 1.93
N HIS A 74 21.61 -5.74 3.02
CA HIS A 74 20.94 -6.45 4.11
C HIS A 74 19.60 -7.07 3.69
N TYR A 75 18.80 -6.37 2.89
CA TYR A 75 17.48 -6.85 2.49
C TYR A 75 17.52 -8.01 1.49
N GLN A 76 18.62 -8.22 0.78
CA GLN A 76 18.82 -9.42 -0.03
C GLN A 76 18.67 -10.71 0.80
N GLU A 77 19.07 -10.69 2.06
CA GLU A 77 18.94 -11.84 2.98
C GLU A 77 17.57 -11.91 3.63
N THR A 78 16.92 -10.77 3.88
CA THR A 78 15.66 -10.72 4.67
C THR A 78 14.39 -10.78 3.81
N ILE A 79 14.43 -10.39 2.54
CA ILE A 79 13.27 -10.47 1.64
C ILE A 79 12.72 -11.90 1.53
N PRO A 80 13.54 -12.95 1.29
CA PRO A 80 13.02 -14.32 1.21
C PRO A 80 12.30 -14.74 2.50
N GLN A 81 12.83 -14.38 3.67
CA GLN A 81 12.22 -14.67 4.97
C GLN A 81 10.89 -13.92 5.12
N THR A 82 10.85 -12.64 4.75
CA THR A 82 9.62 -11.84 4.79
C THR A 82 8.55 -12.39 3.84
N CYS A 83 8.94 -12.89 2.66
CA CYS A 83 8.02 -13.59 1.75
C CYS A 83 7.45 -14.86 2.40
N GLN A 84 8.28 -15.65 3.10
CA GLN A 84 7.80 -16.85 3.81
C GLN A 84 6.76 -16.49 4.87
N GLN A 85 6.98 -15.43 5.66
CA GLN A 85 5.97 -14.94 6.60
C GLN A 85 4.69 -14.50 5.89
N GLY A 86 4.81 -13.86 4.73
CA GLY A 86 3.67 -13.48 3.90
C GLY A 86 2.88 -14.68 3.39
N PHE A 87 3.53 -15.74 2.92
CA PHE A 87 2.86 -16.97 2.52
C PHE A 87 2.11 -17.63 3.69
N ILE A 88 2.73 -17.70 4.88
CA ILE A 88 2.07 -18.23 6.07
C ILE A 88 0.85 -17.37 6.45
N ALA A 89 0.97 -16.04 6.40
CA ALA A 89 -0.12 -15.13 6.71
C ALA A 89 -1.30 -15.28 5.73
N PHE A 90 -1.02 -15.40 4.42
CA PHE A 90 -2.04 -15.56 3.39
C PHE A 90 -2.71 -16.95 3.45
N ASP A 91 -1.93 -18.00 3.71
CA ASP A 91 -2.47 -19.34 3.94
C ASP A 91 -3.39 -19.36 5.18
N LYS A 92 -3.04 -18.62 6.25
CA LYS A 92 -3.84 -18.53 7.48
C LYS A 92 -5.21 -17.85 7.26
N ILE A 93 -5.32 -16.90 6.34
CA ILE A 93 -6.60 -16.27 5.99
C ILE A 93 -7.32 -16.96 4.82
N GLY A 94 -6.76 -18.03 4.28
CA GLY A 94 -7.42 -18.88 3.31
C GLY A 94 -7.36 -18.41 1.86
N VAL A 95 -6.44 -17.52 1.48
CA VAL A 95 -6.30 -17.01 0.09
C VAL A 95 -6.16 -18.16 -0.91
N GLN A 96 -5.42 -19.21 -0.55
CA GLN A 96 -5.20 -20.39 -1.42
C GLN A 96 -6.47 -21.15 -1.75
N ASN A 97 -7.54 -21.02 -0.94
CA ASN A 97 -8.82 -21.70 -1.13
C ASN A 97 -9.78 -20.91 -2.02
N SER A 98 -9.40 -19.71 -2.42
CA SER A 98 -10.25 -18.82 -3.19
C SER A 98 -10.21 -19.17 -4.68
N ASN A 99 -11.38 -19.19 -5.32
CA ASN A 99 -11.50 -19.48 -6.74
C ASN A 99 -10.99 -18.32 -7.61
N LYS A 100 -11.07 -17.10 -7.09
CA LYS A 100 -10.62 -15.89 -7.78
C LYS A 100 -9.86 -15.00 -6.83
N VAL A 101 -8.60 -14.76 -7.15
CA VAL A 101 -7.69 -13.86 -6.44
C VAL A 101 -7.17 -12.84 -7.45
N VAL A 102 -7.38 -11.56 -7.19
CA VAL A 102 -7.00 -10.46 -8.07
C VAL A 102 -6.03 -9.55 -7.32
N ALA A 103 -4.91 -9.22 -7.96
CA ALA A 103 -3.92 -8.29 -7.44
C ALA A 103 -3.91 -6.99 -8.22
N GLU A 104 -3.45 -5.92 -7.56
CA GLU A 104 -3.25 -4.59 -8.17
C GLU A 104 -4.51 -4.03 -8.85
N ASP A 105 -5.71 -4.43 -8.36
CA ASP A 105 -6.98 -3.95 -8.95
C ASP A 105 -7.12 -2.44 -8.81
N SER A 106 -7.39 -1.80 -9.93
CA SER A 106 -7.53 -0.35 -10.01
C SER A 106 -8.93 0.10 -9.62
N ILE A 107 -9.02 0.77 -8.49
CA ILE A 107 -10.27 1.35 -8.00
C ILE A 107 -10.37 2.80 -8.42
N ASN A 108 -11.50 3.14 -9.03
CA ASN A 108 -11.89 4.51 -9.36
C ASN A 108 -13.26 4.77 -8.72
N HIS A 109 -13.28 5.56 -7.65
CA HIS A 109 -14.47 5.80 -6.86
C HIS A 109 -14.85 7.28 -6.89
N THR A 110 -16.06 7.57 -7.35
CA THR A 110 -16.62 8.91 -7.35
C THR A 110 -17.41 9.15 -6.06
N ASP A 111 -17.04 10.19 -5.32
CA ASP A 111 -17.80 10.76 -4.22
C ASP A 111 -18.35 12.10 -4.68
N ASN A 112 -19.65 12.32 -4.50
CA ASN A 112 -20.33 13.53 -5.01
C ASN A 112 -19.90 14.85 -4.34
N ARG A 113 -19.11 14.77 -3.30
CA ARG A 113 -18.52 15.91 -2.59
C ARG A 113 -17.19 16.37 -3.17
N LEU A 114 -16.62 15.60 -4.10
CA LEU A 114 -15.34 15.86 -4.73
C LEU A 114 -15.51 16.12 -6.22
N SER A 115 -14.70 17.04 -6.76
CA SER A 115 -14.68 17.33 -8.20
C SER A 115 -13.95 16.25 -9.01
N LEU A 116 -13.04 15.53 -8.38
CA LEU A 116 -12.25 14.44 -8.98
C LEU A 116 -12.51 13.13 -8.26
N PRO A 117 -12.47 11.98 -8.96
CA PRO A 117 -12.59 10.70 -8.32
C PRO A 117 -11.37 10.41 -7.43
N ILE A 118 -11.61 9.65 -6.36
CA ILE A 118 -10.51 9.04 -5.59
C ILE A 118 -10.08 7.79 -6.35
N VAL A 119 -8.80 7.70 -6.65
CA VAL A 119 -8.21 6.55 -7.33
C VAL A 119 -7.23 5.83 -6.40
N GLY A 120 -7.21 4.52 -6.51
CA GLY A 120 -6.30 3.69 -5.73
C GLY A 120 -6.10 2.33 -6.38
N ARG A 121 -5.31 1.50 -5.74
CA ARG A 121 -5.01 0.15 -6.19
C ARG A 121 -4.91 -0.75 -4.97
N THR A 122 -5.71 -1.83 -4.94
CA THR A 122 -5.65 -2.82 -3.88
C THR A 122 -4.40 -3.68 -4.06
N ASP A 123 -3.76 -4.06 -2.95
CA ASP A 123 -2.67 -5.05 -3.04
C ASP A 123 -3.24 -6.39 -3.50
N LEU A 124 -4.36 -6.82 -2.88
CA LEU A 124 -5.02 -8.06 -3.27
C LEU A 124 -6.49 -8.06 -2.81
N HIS A 125 -7.37 -8.65 -3.61
CA HIS A 125 -8.69 -9.03 -3.15
C HIS A 125 -9.07 -10.43 -3.65
N PHE A 126 -9.92 -11.11 -2.92
CA PHE A 126 -10.34 -12.48 -3.24
C PHE A 126 -11.77 -12.75 -2.78
N THR A 127 -12.44 -13.65 -3.49
CA THR A 127 -13.80 -14.05 -3.15
C THR A 127 -13.75 -15.27 -2.24
N ASP A 128 -14.30 -15.14 -1.02
CA ASP A 128 -14.42 -16.23 -0.07
C ASP A 128 -15.86 -16.79 -0.11
N PHE A 129 -15.99 -18.05 -0.53
CA PHE A 129 -17.27 -18.77 -0.53
C PHE A 129 -17.52 -19.51 0.80
N ASN A 130 -16.53 -19.63 1.68
CA ASN A 130 -16.61 -20.39 2.92
C ASN A 130 -16.85 -19.52 4.16
N ALA A 131 -16.94 -18.20 4.02
CA ALA A 131 -17.17 -17.30 5.15
C ALA A 131 -18.53 -17.51 5.83
N SER A 132 -19.51 -18.06 5.11
CA SER A 132 -20.84 -18.42 5.65
C SER A 132 -20.79 -19.53 6.71
N SER A 133 -19.78 -20.41 6.69
CA SER A 133 -19.67 -21.54 7.63
C SER A 133 -18.95 -21.22 8.93
N GLN A 134 -18.28 -20.07 9.06
CA GLN A 134 -17.52 -19.70 10.26
C GLN A 134 -18.15 -18.59 11.13
N GLY A 135 -19.48 -18.53 11.19
CA GLY A 135 -20.18 -17.87 12.30
C GLY A 135 -20.03 -16.34 12.37
N VAL A 136 -20.04 -15.64 11.26
CA VAL A 136 -20.43 -14.23 11.26
C VAL A 136 -21.96 -14.20 11.28
N ALA A 137 -22.52 -14.21 12.48
CA ALA A 137 -23.93 -13.91 12.66
C ALA A 137 -24.17 -12.50 12.12
N ALA A 138 -24.87 -12.43 10.98
CA ALA A 138 -25.43 -11.18 10.51
C ALA A 138 -26.40 -10.69 11.61
N SER A 139 -25.99 -9.64 12.31
CA SER A 139 -26.88 -8.90 13.21
C SER A 139 -27.89 -8.16 12.32
N SER A 140 -28.99 -8.78 12.07
CA SER A 140 -30.30 -8.29 11.65
C SER A 140 -30.89 -9.15 10.52
N GLY A 141 -31.88 -9.97 10.89
CA GLY A 141 -33.03 -10.33 10.06
C GLY A 141 -32.76 -11.18 8.83
N ASP A 142 -32.89 -12.49 9.00
CA ASP A 142 -33.51 -13.40 8.03
C ASP A 142 -33.10 -13.30 6.56
N HIS A 143 -31.86 -13.67 6.25
CA HIS A 143 -31.51 -14.28 4.97
C HIS A 143 -30.29 -15.19 5.20
N GLY A 144 -30.53 -16.49 5.22
CA GLY A 144 -29.49 -17.50 5.03
C GLY A 144 -28.96 -17.39 3.60
N SER A 145 -28.14 -16.40 3.35
CA SER A 145 -27.57 -16.21 2.02
C SER A 145 -26.16 -16.77 2.00
N ASP A 146 -25.95 -17.81 1.20
CA ASP A 146 -24.65 -18.25 0.69
C ASP A 146 -24.01 -17.19 -0.22
N ALA A 147 -24.23 -15.90 0.06
CA ALA A 147 -23.71 -14.82 -0.74
C ALA A 147 -22.18 -14.74 -0.55
N PRO A 148 -21.41 -14.70 -1.61
CA PRO A 148 -19.97 -14.60 -1.53
C PRO A 148 -19.56 -13.26 -0.91
N PHE A 149 -18.54 -13.28 -0.02
CA PHE A 149 -17.91 -12.10 0.51
C PHE A 149 -16.65 -11.77 -0.30
N LEU A 150 -16.39 -10.48 -0.48
CA LEU A 150 -15.14 -10.00 -1.03
C LEU A 150 -14.19 -9.68 0.11
N SER A 151 -13.10 -10.42 0.22
CA SER A 151 -12.01 -10.09 1.14
C SER A 151 -11.04 -9.13 0.47
N VAL A 152 -10.79 -7.98 1.10
CA VAL A 152 -9.85 -6.96 0.62
C VAL A 152 -8.67 -6.90 1.56
N LEU A 153 -7.49 -7.04 1.00
CA LEU A 153 -6.24 -7.13 1.73
C LEU A 153 -5.33 -5.96 1.39
N GLU A 154 -4.78 -5.34 2.41
CA GLU A 154 -3.70 -4.37 2.33
C GLU A 154 -2.49 -4.91 3.08
N LEU A 155 -1.35 -4.95 2.40
CA LEU A 155 -0.10 -5.49 2.91
C LEU A 155 0.89 -4.39 3.25
N LYS A 156 1.53 -4.49 4.39
CA LYS A 156 2.59 -3.57 4.81
C LYS A 156 3.80 -4.35 5.30
N THR A 157 4.96 -3.95 4.88
CA THR A 157 6.23 -4.52 5.34
C THR A 157 6.94 -3.56 6.29
N SER A 158 7.52 -4.09 7.35
CA SER A 158 8.37 -3.34 8.28
C SER A 158 9.78 -3.88 8.20
N TRP A 159 10.73 -2.98 8.00
CA TRP A 159 12.13 -3.32 7.73
C TRP A 159 13.05 -2.91 8.86
N GLN A 160 14.10 -3.67 9.03
CA GLN A 160 15.20 -3.38 9.94
C GLN A 160 15.86 -2.05 9.59
N ARG A 161 16.39 -1.37 10.59
CA ARG A 161 17.10 -0.09 10.40
C ARG A 161 18.57 -0.25 10.71
N PRO A 162 19.47 0.34 9.90
CA PRO A 162 20.89 0.32 10.20
C PRO A 162 21.15 1.07 11.52
N GLY A 163 21.83 0.39 12.44
CA GLY A 163 22.26 0.93 13.73
C GLY A 163 23.53 1.78 13.60
N ARG A 164 24.13 2.08 14.72
CA ARG A 164 25.40 2.82 14.77
C ARG A 164 26.55 1.96 14.25
N VAL A 165 27.55 2.62 13.64
CA VAL A 165 28.80 1.96 13.27
C VAL A 165 29.53 1.54 14.56
N ARG A 166 29.91 0.29 14.64
CA ARG A 166 30.75 -0.25 15.73
C ARG A 166 32.20 0.17 15.57
N LYS A 167 33.02 -0.03 16.60
CA LYS A 167 34.47 0.32 16.59
C LYS A 167 35.25 -0.45 15.51
N ASP A 168 34.77 -1.63 15.13
CA ASP A 168 35.34 -2.48 14.08
C ASP A 168 34.88 -2.12 12.65
N GLY A 169 34.12 -1.04 12.50
CA GLY A 169 33.57 -0.59 11.22
C GLY A 169 32.29 -1.30 10.78
N THR A 170 31.83 -2.33 11.52
CA THR A 170 30.59 -3.05 11.19
C THR A 170 29.35 -2.26 11.65
N ARG A 171 28.20 -2.50 11.02
CA ARG A 171 26.90 -1.99 11.47
C ARG A 171 25.99 -3.14 11.84
N SER A 172 25.30 -3.01 12.96
CA SER A 172 24.18 -3.87 13.27
C SER A 172 22.90 -3.32 12.66
N PHE A 173 21.96 -4.18 12.38
CA PHE A 173 20.58 -3.79 12.08
C PHE A 173 19.70 -4.01 13.31
N SER A 174 18.80 -3.07 13.58
CA SER A 174 17.80 -3.24 14.64
C SER A 174 16.69 -4.15 14.13
N SER A 175 16.14 -5.01 14.99
CA SER A 175 14.99 -5.83 14.61
C SER A 175 13.82 -4.98 14.11
N ALA A 176 13.18 -5.43 13.05
CA ALA A 176 11.92 -4.87 12.61
C ALA A 176 10.84 -5.15 13.67
N LYS A 177 9.89 -4.22 13.82
CA LYS A 177 8.83 -4.34 14.81
C LYS A 177 7.47 -4.33 14.13
N LEU A 178 6.62 -5.24 14.53
CA LEU A 178 5.20 -5.22 14.18
C LEU A 178 4.47 -4.17 15.04
N PRO A 179 3.52 -3.43 14.46
CA PRO A 179 2.72 -2.49 15.23
C PRO A 179 1.71 -3.23 16.14
N SER A 180 1.46 -2.71 17.32
CA SER A 180 0.40 -3.21 18.20
C SER A 180 -1.00 -2.80 17.75
N THR A 181 -1.08 -1.71 17.00
CA THR A 181 -2.33 -1.16 16.42
C THR A 181 -2.07 -0.70 14.98
N PRO A 182 -3.09 -0.74 14.11
CA PRO A 182 -2.97 -0.25 12.75
C PRO A 182 -2.58 1.22 12.66
N ASN A 183 -1.82 1.58 11.62
CA ASN A 183 -1.55 2.98 11.30
C ASN A 183 -2.79 3.61 10.67
N ILE A 184 -3.13 4.84 11.10
CA ILE A 184 -4.31 5.56 10.61
C ILE A 184 -4.32 5.74 9.08
N LEU A 185 -3.18 5.97 8.44
CA LEU A 185 -3.10 6.12 6.99
C LEU A 185 -3.43 4.82 6.27
N HIS A 186 -3.03 3.68 6.83
CA HIS A 186 -3.36 2.37 6.27
C HIS A 186 -4.85 2.04 6.49
N LEU A 187 -5.42 2.45 7.64
CA LEU A 187 -6.87 2.35 7.89
C LEU A 187 -7.68 3.20 6.90
N GLN A 188 -7.25 4.42 6.62
CA GLN A 188 -7.90 5.29 5.62
C GLN A 188 -7.81 4.70 4.20
N GLN A 189 -6.67 4.12 3.83
CA GLN A 189 -6.48 3.46 2.55
C GLN A 189 -7.42 2.25 2.42
N LEU A 190 -7.43 1.36 3.42
CA LEU A 190 -8.30 0.19 3.43
C LEU A 190 -9.79 0.56 3.48
N ALA A 191 -10.14 1.59 4.25
CA ALA A 191 -11.50 2.13 4.33
C ALA A 191 -12.00 2.63 2.97
N PHE A 192 -11.13 3.29 2.19
CA PHE A 192 -11.45 3.70 0.82
C PHE A 192 -11.76 2.48 -0.07
N TYR A 193 -10.93 1.45 -0.05
CA TYR A 193 -11.15 0.24 -0.84
C TYR A 193 -12.45 -0.45 -0.44
N CYS A 194 -12.68 -0.64 0.85
CA CYS A 194 -13.91 -1.24 1.35
C CYS A 194 -15.15 -0.43 0.96
N CYS A 195 -15.10 0.90 1.05
CA CYS A 195 -16.23 1.75 0.68
C CYS A 195 -16.55 1.67 -0.82
N ALA A 196 -15.52 1.69 -1.66
CA ALA A 196 -15.68 1.59 -3.10
C ALA A 196 -16.27 0.24 -3.54
N LEU A 197 -15.79 -0.86 -2.96
CA LEU A 197 -16.16 -2.22 -3.34
C LEU A 197 -17.48 -2.70 -2.70
N ARG A 198 -17.86 -2.18 -1.53
CA ARG A 198 -19.15 -2.52 -0.86
C ARG A 198 -20.39 -2.23 -1.68
N LYS A 199 -20.30 -1.37 -2.70
CA LYS A 199 -21.41 -1.14 -3.63
C LYS A 199 -21.77 -2.38 -4.46
N GLN A 200 -20.86 -3.35 -4.55
CA GLN A 200 -21.01 -4.55 -5.36
C GLN A 200 -21.37 -5.78 -4.51
N MET A 201 -20.77 -5.92 -3.33
CA MET A 201 -20.97 -7.04 -2.43
C MET A 201 -20.46 -6.74 -1.00
N PRO A 202 -20.82 -7.54 0.02
CA PRO A 202 -20.23 -7.42 1.35
C PRO A 202 -18.71 -7.55 1.30
N VAL A 203 -17.98 -6.71 2.07
CA VAL A 203 -16.51 -6.66 2.07
C VAL A 203 -15.98 -6.93 3.46
N SER A 204 -15.03 -7.86 3.58
CA SER A 204 -14.24 -8.13 4.78
C SER A 204 -12.82 -7.58 4.62
N PRO A 205 -12.39 -6.66 5.49
CA PRO A 205 -11.07 -6.05 5.43
C PRO A 205 -10.02 -6.93 6.12
N TYR A 206 -8.81 -6.96 5.53
CA TYR A 206 -7.60 -7.51 6.13
C TYR A 206 -6.46 -6.51 5.99
N LEU A 207 -5.78 -6.20 7.10
CA LEU A 207 -4.56 -5.42 7.13
C LEU A 207 -3.45 -6.27 7.72
N ILE A 208 -2.43 -6.56 6.92
CA ILE A 208 -1.34 -7.46 7.28
C ILE A 208 -0.04 -6.67 7.35
N TYR A 209 0.68 -6.83 8.46
CA TYR A 209 2.04 -6.33 8.58
C TYR A 209 3.00 -7.51 8.66
N LEU A 210 4.08 -7.44 7.89
CA LEU A 210 5.12 -8.44 7.83
C LEU A 210 6.47 -7.89 8.29
N THR A 211 7.24 -8.76 8.92
CA THR A 211 8.68 -8.64 9.14
C THR A 211 9.36 -9.91 8.65
N GLU A 212 10.67 -9.97 8.69
CA GLU A 212 11.45 -11.18 8.40
C GLU A 212 11.18 -12.35 9.35
N GLY A 213 10.75 -12.07 10.59
CA GLY A 213 10.57 -13.08 11.63
C GLY A 213 9.13 -13.38 12.02
N ASP A 214 8.20 -12.49 11.69
CA ASP A 214 6.82 -12.62 12.19
C ASP A 214 5.84 -11.78 11.37
N PHE A 215 4.53 -11.96 11.61
CA PHE A 215 3.47 -11.18 11.01
C PHE A 215 2.31 -10.92 11.98
N ILE A 216 1.53 -9.89 11.72
CA ILE A 216 0.27 -9.64 12.42
C ILE A 216 -0.84 -9.39 11.39
N ILE A 217 -2.01 -9.99 11.64
CA ILE A 217 -3.20 -9.86 10.81
C ILE A 217 -4.27 -9.14 11.64
N PHE A 218 -4.67 -7.96 11.18
CA PHE A 218 -5.83 -7.25 11.70
C PHE A 218 -7.03 -7.50 10.78
N ASN A 219 -8.18 -7.79 11.38
CA ASN A 219 -9.47 -7.95 10.72
C ASN A 219 -10.60 -7.51 11.65
N GLU A 220 -11.85 -7.56 11.20
CA GLU A 220 -13.02 -7.13 11.99
C GLU A 220 -13.18 -7.88 13.33
N LYS A 221 -12.65 -9.11 13.46
CA LYS A 221 -12.80 -9.93 14.67
C LYS A 221 -11.83 -9.57 15.79
N ASN A 222 -10.68 -8.98 15.45
CA ASN A 222 -9.61 -8.71 16.41
C ASN A 222 -9.17 -7.24 16.46
N CYS A 223 -9.79 -6.37 15.65
CA CYS A 223 -9.46 -4.95 15.59
C CYS A 223 -10.72 -4.12 15.36
N ALA A 224 -11.15 -3.40 16.38
CA ALA A 224 -12.34 -2.54 16.33
C ALA A 224 -12.25 -1.48 15.23
N ASP A 225 -11.03 -0.98 14.92
CA ASP A 225 -10.83 0.00 13.84
C ASP A 225 -11.25 -0.52 12.46
N LEU A 226 -11.32 -1.85 12.27
CA LEU A 226 -11.74 -2.48 11.03
C LEU A 226 -13.23 -2.82 10.99
N GLU A 227 -13.98 -2.57 12.05
CA GLU A 227 -15.42 -2.69 12.03
C GLU A 227 -16.05 -1.72 11.02
N PRO A 228 -17.17 -2.09 10.38
CA PRO A 228 -17.81 -1.30 9.31
C PRO A 228 -18.07 0.16 9.68
N VAL A 229 -18.48 0.41 10.94
CA VAL A 229 -18.77 1.77 11.43
C VAL A 229 -17.49 2.62 11.51
N ASN A 230 -16.39 2.04 11.98
CA ASN A 230 -15.12 2.72 12.13
C ASN A 230 -14.44 2.93 10.77
N LEU A 231 -14.49 1.95 9.87
CA LEU A 231 -14.04 2.13 8.48
C LEU A 231 -14.80 3.24 7.77
N LYS A 232 -16.11 3.38 8.00
CA LYS A 232 -16.86 4.52 7.46
C LYS A 232 -16.31 5.84 7.97
N ASN A 233 -15.98 5.94 9.26
CA ASN A 233 -15.40 7.15 9.84
C ASN A 233 -14.01 7.47 9.24
N TYR A 234 -13.15 6.47 9.01
CA TYR A 234 -11.85 6.67 8.35
C TYR A 234 -12.01 7.11 6.90
N TYR A 235 -12.98 6.57 6.17
CA TYR A 235 -13.32 7.03 4.83
C TYR A 235 -13.78 8.49 4.83
N GLU A 236 -14.67 8.88 5.76
CA GLU A 236 -15.11 10.27 5.91
C GLU A 236 -13.94 11.23 6.19
N GLN A 237 -13.00 10.84 7.05
CA GLN A 237 -11.79 11.63 7.30
C GLN A 237 -10.95 11.79 6.03
N LEU A 238 -10.79 10.73 5.23
CA LEU A 238 -10.10 10.77 3.94
C LEU A 238 -10.76 11.77 2.99
N VAL A 239 -12.08 11.67 2.83
CA VAL A 239 -12.86 12.60 1.97
C VAL A 239 -12.74 14.04 2.43
N GLN A 240 -12.83 14.30 3.74
CA GLN A 240 -12.64 15.67 4.28
C GLN A 240 -11.23 16.21 4.00
N ASN A 241 -10.21 15.35 4.04
CA ASN A 241 -8.85 15.74 3.66
C ASN A 241 -8.74 16.04 2.16
N CYS A 242 -9.42 15.29 1.31
CA CYS A 242 -9.49 15.58 -0.13
C CYS A 242 -10.20 16.90 -0.41
N ILE A 243 -11.34 17.16 0.23
CA ILE A 243 -12.09 18.45 0.11
C ILE A 243 -11.19 19.64 0.50
N ARG A 244 -10.44 19.53 1.60
CA ARG A 244 -9.50 20.57 2.03
C ARG A 244 -8.42 20.82 0.99
N LYS A 245 -7.86 19.76 0.39
CA LYS A 245 -6.85 19.86 -0.67
C LYS A 245 -7.44 20.48 -1.94
N GLU A 246 -8.63 20.08 -2.38
CA GLU A 246 -9.30 20.69 -3.52
C GLU A 246 -9.54 22.18 -3.32
N ARG A 247 -10.02 22.59 -2.14
CA ARG A 247 -10.21 24.00 -1.79
C ARG A 247 -8.91 24.80 -1.80
N LEU A 248 -7.81 24.18 -1.35
CA LEU A 248 -6.49 24.80 -1.40
C LEU A 248 -6.04 24.96 -2.86
N LEU A 249 -6.14 23.91 -3.67
CA LEU A 249 -5.73 23.92 -5.07
C LEU A 249 -6.58 24.85 -5.93
N ALA A 250 -7.88 25.01 -5.61
CA ALA A 250 -8.78 25.92 -6.32
C ALA A 250 -8.33 27.39 -6.27
N ARG A 251 -7.49 27.77 -5.29
CA ARG A 251 -6.92 29.13 -5.22
C ARG A 251 -5.88 29.40 -6.30
N TYR A 252 -5.34 28.34 -6.92
CA TYR A 252 -4.24 28.40 -7.87
C TYR A 252 -4.61 27.90 -9.26
N VAL A 253 -5.90 27.60 -9.50
CA VAL A 253 -6.38 27.00 -10.75
C VAL A 253 -6.20 27.91 -11.97
N ASP A 254 -6.18 29.22 -11.75
CA ASP A 254 -6.02 30.22 -12.81
C ASP A 254 -4.55 30.53 -13.15
N LEU A 255 -3.61 29.82 -12.52
CA LEU A 255 -2.18 29.97 -12.78
C LEU A 255 -1.71 28.88 -13.74
N ASP A 256 -1.30 29.28 -14.95
CA ASP A 256 -0.95 28.36 -16.03
C ASP A 256 0.43 27.73 -15.87
N GLU A 257 1.35 28.40 -15.12
CA GLU A 257 2.73 27.98 -14.99
C GLU A 257 3.02 27.34 -13.62
N PRO A 258 3.63 26.14 -13.57
CA PRO A 258 3.95 25.46 -12.32
C PRO A 258 4.77 26.30 -11.35
N ASP A 259 5.70 27.10 -11.84
CA ASP A 259 6.55 27.96 -11.02
C ASP A 259 5.76 29.13 -10.40
N MET A 260 4.76 29.64 -11.11
CA MET A 260 3.84 30.65 -10.56
C MET A 260 2.99 30.04 -9.45
N ILE A 261 2.47 28.85 -9.65
CA ILE A 261 1.70 28.11 -8.62
C ILE A 261 2.57 27.91 -7.38
N LEU A 262 3.79 27.41 -7.54
CA LEU A 262 4.73 27.22 -6.42
C LEU A 262 5.08 28.52 -5.72
N SER A 263 5.27 29.61 -6.46
CA SER A 263 5.58 30.94 -5.90
C SER A 263 4.40 31.49 -5.10
N GLU A 264 3.17 31.31 -5.55
CA GLU A 264 1.99 31.69 -4.79
C GLU A 264 1.79 30.83 -3.52
N ILE A 265 1.95 29.51 -3.65
CA ILE A 265 1.92 28.61 -2.48
C ILE A 265 3.01 29.00 -1.46
N ALA A 266 4.18 29.41 -1.94
CA ALA A 266 5.28 29.80 -1.09
C ALA A 266 4.99 31.05 -0.24
N LYS A 267 4.02 31.90 -0.61
CA LYS A 267 3.61 33.06 0.21
C LYS A 267 2.86 32.64 1.48
N ASP A 268 2.11 31.55 1.39
CA ASP A 268 1.17 31.13 2.44
C ASP A 268 1.68 29.95 3.27
N VAL A 269 2.67 29.20 2.77
CA VAL A 269 3.12 27.95 3.36
C VAL A 269 4.63 27.95 3.55
N GLU A 270 5.07 27.66 4.77
CA GLU A 270 6.46 27.31 5.03
C GLU A 270 6.66 25.80 4.97
N PRO A 271 7.40 25.27 3.96
CA PRO A 271 7.60 23.86 3.86
C PRO A 271 8.64 23.36 4.87
N MET A 272 8.37 22.24 5.47
CA MET A 272 9.36 21.52 6.30
C MET A 272 10.34 20.79 5.36
N PHE A 273 11.33 21.49 4.83
CA PHE A 273 12.31 20.90 3.91
C PHE A 273 13.11 19.74 4.48
N ASP A 274 13.22 19.67 5.81
CA ASP A 274 13.94 18.59 6.49
C ASP A 274 13.04 17.36 6.76
N HIS A 275 11.76 17.40 6.35
CA HIS A 275 10.86 16.29 6.56
C HIS A 275 11.15 15.16 5.57
N PRO A 276 11.65 14.00 6.03
CA PRO A 276 12.16 12.93 5.16
C PRO A 276 11.09 12.28 4.28
N PHE A 277 9.82 12.48 4.59
CA PHE A 277 8.70 11.83 3.90
C PHE A 277 8.13 12.69 2.76
N TYR A 278 8.01 13.99 2.93
CA TYR A 278 7.36 14.85 1.93
C TYR A 278 8.21 15.13 0.69
N TRP A 279 9.53 15.04 0.82
CA TRP A 279 10.47 15.38 -0.26
C TRP A 279 11.09 14.14 -0.92
N ASN A 280 10.50 12.99 -0.73
CA ASN A 280 10.90 11.74 -1.39
C ASN A 280 10.42 11.68 -2.86
N ILE A 281 10.12 12.84 -3.47
CA ILE A 281 9.59 13.00 -4.82
C ILE A 281 10.65 13.49 -5.82
N GLY A 282 11.84 12.95 -5.74
CA GLY A 282 12.90 13.21 -6.69
C GLY A 282 13.69 14.51 -6.43
N ALA A 283 14.99 14.40 -6.51
CA ALA A 283 15.94 15.48 -6.20
C ALA A 283 15.69 16.77 -7.02
N LYS A 284 15.19 16.65 -8.26
CA LYS A 284 14.88 17.77 -9.15
C LYS A 284 13.77 18.67 -8.61
N HIS A 285 12.67 18.08 -8.16
CA HIS A 285 11.52 18.83 -7.63
C HIS A 285 11.86 19.46 -6.28
N TYR A 286 12.62 18.74 -5.45
CA TYR A 286 13.11 19.29 -4.19
C TYR A 286 14.03 20.50 -4.38
N ALA A 287 14.99 20.41 -5.30
CA ALA A 287 15.90 21.51 -5.61
C ALA A 287 15.13 22.74 -6.12
N ARG A 288 14.18 22.54 -7.03
CA ARG A 288 13.33 23.63 -7.55
C ARG A 288 12.46 24.27 -6.47
N ALA A 289 11.86 23.48 -5.60
CA ALA A 289 11.11 23.98 -4.48
C ALA A 289 12.02 24.83 -3.56
N LYS A 290 13.19 24.34 -3.18
CA LYS A 290 14.14 25.11 -2.36
C LYS A 290 14.53 26.46 -2.99
N GLU A 291 14.77 26.49 -4.29
CA GLU A 291 15.08 27.72 -5.01
C GLU A 291 13.94 28.73 -4.88
N ILE A 292 12.70 28.32 -5.16
CA ILE A 292 11.52 29.20 -5.08
C ILE A 292 11.31 29.73 -3.66
N TRP A 293 11.46 28.89 -2.62
CA TRP A 293 11.30 29.33 -1.24
C TRP A 293 12.48 30.19 -0.71
N SER A 294 13.67 30.06 -1.30
CA SER A 294 14.83 30.90 -0.91
C SER A 294 14.82 32.31 -1.50
N THR A 295 13.96 32.57 -2.49
CA THR A 295 13.79 33.89 -3.11
C THR A 295 12.68 34.74 -2.45
N LYS A 296 12.10 34.26 -1.37
CA LYS A 296 11.25 35.03 -0.47
C LYS A 296 12.08 36.02 0.35
#